data_fd9cc186e834af8adee7c0a17456b7a9
#
_entry.id   fd9cc186e834af8adee7c0a17456b7a9
#
_cell.length_a   1.000
_cell.length_b   1.000
_cell.length_c   1.000
_cell.angle_alpha   90.00
_cell.angle_beta   90.00
_cell.angle_gamma   90.00
#
_symmetry.space_group_name_H-M   'P 1'
#
loop_
_entity.id
_entity.type
_entity.pdbx_description
1 polymer ?
#
loop_
_entity_poly.entity_id
_entity_poly.type
_entity_poly.pdbx_seq_one_letter_code
_entity_poly.pdbx_strand_id
1 'polypeptide(L)'
;MQLWSVRNQIEADPAGTLKALAEMGYKQIELMDTRQIEKLKPIADDLGLKINSSFMLWTTLTGNWDLVPHEKDQTYSFDKILEEANGAGLSHLVFGYLMKGERDTLDHWKQRCDELNEAGIKAKEAGIQLCYHNHSFEFGPIEREIPFEILIDRFDPKMVQFELDVFWASIGGYDPVQLTERIVDRIGLLHLKDKLVETPVIFDEGKVPEKAFKELGNGVVDLPTIIKIAEKAKIKYCFVEQDHSPDPLKSVRESVEYMQQLPASRKK
;
A
#
# COMPACT_ATOMS: atom_id res chain seq x y z
N MET A 1 8.19 5.56 1.70
CA MET A 1 8.75 4.68 0.65
C MET A 1 8.31 3.25 0.90
N GLN A 2 7.56 2.63 -0.05
CA GLN A 2 7.23 1.20 0.01
C GLN A 2 8.42 0.40 -0.56
N LEU A 3 8.91 -0.57 0.23
CA LEU A 3 10.13 -1.31 -0.11
C LEU A 3 10.01 -2.26 -1.30
N TRP A 4 8.78 -2.55 -1.75
CA TRP A 4 8.56 -3.33 -2.98
C TRP A 4 9.27 -2.73 -4.18
N SER A 5 9.38 -1.41 -4.24
CA SER A 5 10.07 -0.70 -5.32
C SER A 5 11.54 -1.05 -5.43
N VAL A 6 12.17 -1.42 -4.32
CA VAL A 6 13.61 -1.78 -4.23
C VAL A 6 13.81 -3.19 -3.68
N ARG A 7 12.84 -4.09 -3.89
CA ARG A 7 12.82 -5.45 -3.33
C ARG A 7 14.09 -6.24 -3.60
N ASN A 8 14.60 -6.19 -4.82
CA ASN A 8 15.81 -6.92 -5.18
C ASN A 8 17.06 -6.33 -4.50
N GLN A 9 17.12 -5.02 -4.34
CA GLN A 9 18.20 -4.33 -3.65
C GLN A 9 18.17 -4.60 -2.14
N ILE A 10 16.98 -4.60 -1.53
CA ILE A 10 16.77 -4.96 -0.12
C ILE A 10 17.15 -6.42 0.13
N GLU A 11 16.86 -7.32 -0.78
CA GLU A 11 17.26 -8.72 -0.66
C GLU A 11 18.78 -8.88 -0.72
N ALA A 12 19.43 -8.21 -1.67
CA ALA A 12 20.87 -8.30 -1.92
C ALA A 12 21.72 -7.58 -0.86
N ASP A 13 21.36 -6.35 -0.49
CA ASP A 13 22.05 -5.50 0.48
C ASP A 13 21.08 -4.60 1.25
N PRO A 14 20.48 -5.09 2.33
CA PRO A 14 19.54 -4.32 3.14
C PRO A 14 20.13 -3.03 3.70
N ALA A 15 21.35 -3.11 4.24
CA ALA A 15 21.99 -1.97 4.90
C ALA A 15 22.36 -0.87 3.90
N GLY A 16 22.99 -1.22 2.79
CA GLY A 16 23.34 -0.28 1.72
C GLY A 16 22.11 0.34 1.07
N THR A 17 21.05 -0.46 0.87
CA THR A 17 19.79 0.04 0.27
C THR A 17 19.10 1.02 1.21
N LEU A 18 18.89 0.68 2.49
CA LEU A 18 18.27 1.60 3.46
C LEU A 18 19.08 2.87 3.66
N LYS A 19 20.43 2.76 3.66
CA LYS A 19 21.31 3.93 3.71
C LYS A 19 21.10 4.83 2.49
N ALA A 20 21.05 4.27 1.29
CA ALA A 20 20.81 5.03 0.07
C ALA A 20 19.45 5.76 0.12
N LEU A 21 18.37 5.10 0.60
CA LEU A 21 17.06 5.73 0.78
C LEU A 21 17.10 6.89 1.79
N ALA A 22 17.78 6.71 2.92
CA ALA A 22 17.95 7.76 3.92
C ALA A 22 18.72 8.98 3.36
N GLU A 23 19.80 8.74 2.59
CA GLU A 23 20.60 9.77 1.92
C GLU A 23 19.82 10.52 0.82
N MET A 24 18.89 9.86 0.15
CA MET A 24 17.95 10.50 -0.80
C MET A 24 16.95 11.43 -0.07
N GLY A 25 16.78 11.28 1.25
CA GLY A 25 15.88 12.11 2.05
C GLY A 25 14.57 11.46 2.48
N TYR A 26 14.37 10.17 2.19
CA TYR A 26 13.27 9.43 2.78
C TYR A 26 13.38 9.42 4.30
N LYS A 27 12.25 9.53 4.99
CA LYS A 27 12.17 9.54 6.47
C LYS A 27 11.38 8.35 7.01
N GLN A 28 10.64 7.71 6.14
CA GLN A 28 9.73 6.63 6.48
C GLN A 28 9.76 5.57 5.39
N ILE A 29 9.69 4.33 5.83
CA ILE A 29 9.57 3.16 4.96
C ILE A 29 8.37 2.32 5.39
N GLU A 30 7.81 1.63 4.43
CA GLU A 30 6.81 0.61 4.62
C GLU A 30 7.39 -0.73 4.17
N LEU A 31 7.21 -1.74 5.00
CA LEU A 31 7.72 -3.08 4.74
C LEU A 31 6.81 -3.85 3.79
N MET A 32 7.40 -4.76 3.04
CA MET A 32 6.68 -5.69 2.17
C MET A 32 6.01 -6.83 2.97
N ASP A 33 6.53 -7.12 4.17
CA ASP A 33 6.04 -8.19 5.03
C ASP A 33 6.54 -7.97 6.46
N THR A 34 5.69 -8.22 7.45
CA THR A 34 6.02 -8.08 8.88
C THR A 34 7.19 -8.94 9.32
N ARG A 35 7.42 -10.07 8.67
CA ARG A 35 8.59 -10.96 8.92
C ARG A 35 9.94 -10.27 8.64
N GLN A 36 9.95 -9.13 7.95
CA GLN A 36 11.15 -8.33 7.73
C GLN A 36 11.52 -7.43 8.93
N ILE A 37 10.62 -7.28 9.90
CA ILE A 37 10.81 -6.38 11.06
C ILE A 37 12.12 -6.68 11.79
N GLU A 38 12.34 -7.93 12.17
CA GLU A 38 13.53 -8.34 12.93
C GLU A 38 14.83 -7.95 12.22
N LYS A 39 14.87 -8.11 10.91
CA LYS A 39 16.05 -7.83 10.09
C LYS A 39 16.23 -6.34 9.79
N LEU A 40 15.16 -5.65 9.43
CA LEU A 40 15.26 -4.29 8.86
C LEU A 40 15.12 -3.19 9.90
N LYS A 41 14.38 -3.42 10.99
CA LYS A 41 14.13 -2.35 11.97
C LYS A 41 15.40 -1.83 12.65
N PRO A 42 16.36 -2.66 13.12
CA PRO A 42 17.59 -2.13 13.71
C PRO A 42 18.37 -1.24 12.74
N ILE A 43 18.45 -1.64 11.46
CA ILE A 43 19.15 -0.87 10.42
C ILE A 43 18.43 0.45 10.15
N ALA A 44 17.11 0.40 10.07
CA ALA A 44 16.28 1.60 9.85
C ALA A 44 16.42 2.60 11.01
N ASP A 45 16.37 2.12 12.25
CA ASP A 45 16.51 2.94 13.45
C ASP A 45 17.88 3.65 13.49
N ASP A 46 18.98 2.94 13.19
CA ASP A 46 20.33 3.49 13.13
C ASP A 46 20.47 4.60 12.06
N LEU A 47 19.68 4.51 10.98
CA LEU A 47 19.64 5.48 9.89
C LEU A 47 18.60 6.60 10.10
N GLY A 48 17.82 6.55 11.18
CA GLY A 48 16.75 7.50 11.45
C GLY A 48 15.53 7.34 10.52
N LEU A 49 15.40 6.19 9.85
CA LEU A 49 14.23 5.81 9.08
C LEU A 49 13.16 5.21 10.00
N LYS A 50 11.92 5.67 9.90
CA LYS A 50 10.80 5.12 10.67
C LYS A 50 10.07 4.06 9.88
N ILE A 51 9.71 2.96 10.54
CA ILE A 51 8.79 1.94 10.02
C ILE A 51 7.45 2.17 10.71
N ASN A 52 6.48 2.72 10.00
CA ASN A 52 5.16 3.02 10.54
C ASN A 52 4.08 2.05 10.05
N SER A 53 4.35 1.35 8.97
CA SER A 53 3.44 0.45 8.29
C SER A 53 4.17 -0.76 7.70
N SER A 54 3.45 -1.85 7.56
CA SER A 54 3.90 -3.05 6.86
C SER A 54 2.73 -3.73 6.16
N PHE A 55 2.97 -4.26 4.98
CA PHE A 55 2.11 -5.28 4.44
C PHE A 55 2.22 -6.53 5.31
N MET A 56 1.20 -7.36 5.25
CA MET A 56 1.12 -8.63 5.97
C MET A 56 0.82 -9.79 5.01
N LEU A 57 1.22 -10.97 5.42
CA LEU A 57 0.87 -12.17 4.67
C LEU A 57 -0.64 -12.42 4.78
N TRP A 58 -1.37 -12.17 3.70
CA TRP A 58 -2.85 -12.20 3.68
C TRP A 58 -3.44 -13.58 3.98
N THR A 59 -2.71 -14.65 3.66
CA THR A 59 -3.14 -16.03 3.94
C THR A 59 -3.31 -16.32 5.43
N THR A 60 -2.74 -15.51 6.30
CA THR A 60 -2.97 -15.58 7.75
C THR A 60 -4.42 -15.22 8.14
N LEU A 61 -5.13 -14.50 7.29
CA LEU A 61 -6.56 -14.19 7.46
C LEU A 61 -7.45 -15.05 6.57
N THR A 62 -7.06 -15.29 5.32
CA THR A 62 -7.89 -16.03 4.38
C THR A 62 -7.83 -17.56 4.59
N GLY A 63 -6.74 -18.05 5.19
CA GLY A 63 -6.51 -19.48 5.37
C GLY A 63 -6.16 -20.23 4.08
N ASN A 64 -6.04 -19.55 2.94
CA ASN A 64 -5.85 -20.16 1.62
C ASN A 64 -4.36 -20.44 1.31
N TRP A 65 -3.72 -21.22 2.16
CA TRP A 65 -2.27 -21.52 2.04
C TRP A 65 -1.89 -22.22 0.75
N ASP A 66 -2.82 -22.94 0.11
CA ASP A 66 -2.59 -23.60 -1.18
C ASP A 66 -2.27 -22.61 -2.31
N LEU A 67 -2.67 -21.33 -2.17
CA LEU A 67 -2.36 -20.28 -3.12
C LEU A 67 -0.92 -19.76 -3.02
N VAL A 68 -0.21 -20.11 -1.95
CA VAL A 68 1.18 -19.76 -1.70
C VAL A 68 2.00 -21.00 -1.29
N PRO A 69 2.12 -22.01 -2.15
CA PRO A 69 2.66 -23.32 -1.80
C PRO A 69 4.16 -23.28 -1.41
N HIS A 70 4.86 -22.21 -1.67
CA HIS A 70 6.24 -21.97 -1.26
C HIS A 70 6.35 -21.36 0.14
N GLU A 71 5.24 -20.88 0.71
CA GLU A 71 5.22 -20.44 2.11
C GLU A 71 5.25 -21.67 3.03
N LYS A 72 6.35 -21.79 3.76
CA LYS A 72 6.60 -22.99 4.58
C LYS A 72 6.04 -22.88 6.00
N ASP A 73 5.90 -21.67 6.50
CA ASP A 73 5.45 -21.42 7.87
C ASP A 73 3.95 -21.10 7.92
N GLN A 74 3.14 -22.14 7.77
CA GLN A 74 1.69 -22.07 7.95
C GLN A 74 1.27 -21.86 9.42
N THR A 75 2.21 -21.83 10.35
CA THR A 75 1.97 -21.51 11.77
C THR A 75 1.99 -20.00 12.04
N TYR A 76 2.46 -19.20 11.09
CA TYR A 76 2.48 -17.76 11.21
C TYR A 76 1.04 -17.24 11.21
N SER A 77 0.59 -16.74 12.34
CA SER A 77 -0.79 -16.34 12.59
C SER A 77 -0.95 -14.83 12.60
N PHE A 78 -2.19 -14.37 12.41
CA PHE A 78 -2.49 -12.93 12.51
C PHE A 78 -2.20 -12.38 13.91
N ASP A 79 -2.43 -13.17 14.97
CA ASP A 79 -2.12 -12.75 16.34
C ASP A 79 -0.60 -12.53 16.53
N LYS A 80 0.24 -13.38 15.91
CA LYS A 80 1.70 -13.19 15.91
C LYS A 80 2.11 -11.94 15.11
N ILE A 81 1.48 -11.69 13.98
CA ILE A 81 1.69 -10.45 13.20
C ILE A 81 1.41 -9.21 14.07
N LEU A 82 0.29 -9.22 14.82
CA LEU A 82 -0.06 -8.12 15.70
C LEU A 82 0.96 -7.93 16.83
N GLU A 83 1.45 -9.02 17.42
CA GLU A 83 2.49 -8.96 18.46
C GLU A 83 3.79 -8.34 17.91
N GLU A 84 4.28 -8.81 16.77
CA GLU A 84 5.49 -8.31 16.12
C GLU A 84 5.36 -6.84 15.71
N ALA A 85 4.24 -6.48 15.09
CA ALA A 85 3.97 -5.11 14.65
C ALA A 85 3.87 -4.13 15.84
N ASN A 86 3.14 -4.51 16.89
CA ASN A 86 3.03 -3.71 18.11
C ASN A 86 4.40 -3.58 18.80
N GLY A 87 5.13 -4.69 18.97
CA GLY A 87 6.47 -4.69 19.56
C GLY A 87 7.48 -3.82 18.80
N ALA A 88 7.32 -3.69 17.49
CA ALA A 88 8.13 -2.83 16.64
C ALA A 88 7.63 -1.36 16.60
N GLY A 89 6.48 -1.08 17.18
CA GLY A 89 5.89 0.26 17.20
C GLY A 89 5.24 0.69 15.89
N LEU A 90 4.80 -0.27 15.05
CA LEU A 90 4.02 0.04 13.86
C LEU A 90 2.65 0.59 14.26
N SER A 91 2.15 1.53 13.50
CA SER A 91 0.81 2.09 13.68
C SER A 91 -0.23 1.53 12.70
N HIS A 92 0.22 0.93 11.60
CA HIS A 92 -0.64 0.40 10.54
C HIS A 92 -0.16 -0.97 10.09
N LEU A 93 -1.12 -1.83 9.75
CA LEU A 93 -0.93 -3.05 8.99
C LEU A 93 -1.78 -2.99 7.73
N VAL A 94 -1.25 -3.52 6.63
CA VAL A 94 -1.90 -3.46 5.32
C VAL A 94 -2.20 -4.86 4.81
N PHE A 95 -3.48 -5.10 4.51
CA PHE A 95 -3.92 -6.22 3.72
C PHE A 95 -3.75 -5.85 2.24
N GLY A 96 -2.69 -6.37 1.61
CA GLY A 96 -2.17 -5.80 0.37
C GLY A 96 -2.55 -6.52 -0.90
N TYR A 97 -3.12 -7.73 -0.83
CA TYR A 97 -3.41 -8.50 -2.05
C TYR A 97 -4.45 -9.60 -1.84
N LEU A 98 -5.17 -9.92 -2.92
CA LEU A 98 -6.04 -11.09 -3.04
C LEU A 98 -5.70 -11.86 -4.32
N MET A 99 -5.51 -13.16 -4.21
CA MET A 99 -5.28 -14.01 -5.38
C MET A 99 -6.57 -14.23 -6.17
N LYS A 100 -6.43 -14.50 -7.46
CA LYS A 100 -7.54 -15.06 -8.24
C LYS A 100 -8.06 -16.31 -7.51
N GLY A 101 -9.38 -16.52 -7.51
CA GLY A 101 -10.02 -17.54 -6.69
C GLY A 101 -10.52 -17.05 -5.32
N GLU A 102 -9.88 -16.02 -4.75
CA GLU A 102 -10.35 -15.36 -3.52
C GLU A 102 -11.23 -14.14 -3.81
N ARG A 103 -11.33 -13.71 -5.08
CA ARG A 103 -11.95 -12.45 -5.54
C ARG A 103 -12.85 -12.62 -6.78
N ASP A 104 -13.18 -13.87 -7.19
CA ASP A 104 -13.86 -14.13 -8.45
C ASP A 104 -15.37 -13.86 -8.42
N THR A 105 -15.98 -13.79 -7.24
CA THR A 105 -17.41 -13.58 -7.05
C THR A 105 -17.71 -12.46 -6.08
N LEU A 106 -18.91 -11.86 -6.19
CA LEU A 106 -19.35 -10.84 -5.22
C LEU A 106 -19.43 -11.37 -3.80
N ASP A 107 -19.74 -12.66 -3.62
CA ASP A 107 -19.79 -13.26 -2.28
C ASP A 107 -18.40 -13.42 -1.67
N HIS A 108 -17.36 -13.69 -2.47
CA HIS A 108 -15.96 -13.65 -1.99
C HIS A 108 -15.61 -12.26 -1.45
N TRP A 109 -16.00 -11.20 -2.15
CA TRP A 109 -15.74 -9.82 -1.69
C TRP A 109 -16.48 -9.49 -0.40
N LYS A 110 -17.76 -9.88 -0.27
CA LYS A 110 -18.53 -9.68 0.95
C LYS A 110 -17.93 -10.44 2.14
N GLN A 111 -17.58 -11.72 1.94
CA GLN A 111 -16.91 -12.52 2.95
C GLN A 111 -15.59 -11.87 3.38
N ARG A 112 -14.81 -11.37 2.43
CA ARG A 112 -13.54 -10.68 2.72
C ARG A 112 -13.73 -9.43 3.58
N CYS A 113 -14.80 -8.67 3.31
CA CYS A 113 -15.14 -7.53 4.15
C CYS A 113 -15.44 -7.93 5.58
N ASP A 114 -16.21 -8.99 5.77
CA ASP A 114 -16.57 -9.46 7.10
C ASP A 114 -15.33 -9.95 7.88
N GLU A 115 -14.45 -10.72 7.25
CA GLU A 115 -13.18 -11.19 7.83
C GLU A 115 -12.23 -10.03 8.18
N LEU A 116 -12.13 -9.02 7.31
CA LEU A 116 -11.27 -7.86 7.57
C LEU A 116 -11.84 -6.95 8.66
N ASN A 117 -13.16 -6.83 8.78
CA ASN A 117 -13.78 -6.12 9.91
C ASN A 117 -13.47 -6.82 11.25
N GLU A 118 -13.55 -8.15 11.29
CA GLU A 118 -13.18 -8.93 12.49
C GLU A 118 -11.68 -8.80 12.82
N ALA A 119 -10.83 -8.88 11.80
CA ALA A 119 -9.39 -8.66 11.96
C ALA A 119 -9.07 -7.23 12.43
N GLY A 120 -9.81 -6.24 11.93
CA GLY A 120 -9.70 -4.84 12.33
C GLY A 120 -10.03 -4.60 13.81
N ILE A 121 -10.96 -5.36 14.39
CA ILE A 121 -11.23 -5.32 15.84
C ILE A 121 -9.98 -5.72 16.61
N LYS A 122 -9.37 -6.87 16.27
CA LYS A 122 -8.16 -7.37 16.92
C LYS A 122 -6.98 -6.41 16.74
N ALA A 123 -6.79 -5.88 15.51
CA ALA A 123 -5.73 -4.92 15.23
C ALA A 123 -5.87 -3.66 16.09
N LYS A 124 -7.09 -3.14 16.21
CA LYS A 124 -7.40 -1.97 17.05
C LYS A 124 -7.14 -2.22 18.54
N GLU A 125 -7.47 -3.39 19.05
CA GLU A 125 -7.15 -3.79 20.44
C GLU A 125 -5.64 -3.84 20.68
N ALA A 126 -4.85 -4.18 19.64
CA ALA A 126 -3.40 -4.10 19.65
C ALA A 126 -2.84 -2.69 19.40
N GLY A 127 -3.71 -1.66 19.24
CA GLY A 127 -3.29 -0.28 18.95
C GLY A 127 -2.86 -0.02 17.51
N ILE A 128 -3.23 -0.90 16.57
CA ILE A 128 -2.84 -0.88 15.17
C ILE A 128 -4.09 -0.62 14.30
N GLN A 129 -3.97 0.27 13.31
CA GLN A 129 -4.99 0.47 12.30
C GLN A 129 -4.79 -0.54 11.15
N LEU A 130 -5.81 -1.36 10.87
CA LEU A 130 -5.81 -2.20 9.68
C LEU A 130 -6.22 -1.38 8.46
N CYS A 131 -5.46 -1.52 7.36
CA CYS A 131 -5.74 -0.90 6.08
C CYS A 131 -5.89 -1.96 4.99
N TYR A 132 -6.68 -1.63 3.96
CA TYR A 132 -6.81 -2.39 2.72
C TYR A 132 -6.15 -1.62 1.58
N HIS A 133 -5.21 -2.24 0.87
CA HIS A 133 -4.55 -1.68 -0.31
C HIS A 133 -5.24 -2.18 -1.59
N ASN A 134 -5.61 -1.25 -2.46
CA ASN A 134 -6.25 -1.58 -3.73
C ASN A 134 -5.23 -1.75 -4.87
N HIS A 135 -5.61 -2.63 -5.79
CA HIS A 135 -5.06 -2.72 -7.14
C HIS A 135 -6.09 -2.25 -8.16
N SER A 136 -5.96 -2.66 -9.41
CA SER A 136 -6.93 -2.32 -10.47
C SER A 136 -8.12 -3.28 -10.54
N PHE A 137 -7.97 -4.48 -10.01
CA PHE A 137 -9.01 -5.50 -10.11
C PHE A 137 -10.25 -5.21 -9.28
N GLU A 138 -10.14 -4.41 -8.23
CA GLU A 138 -11.29 -3.98 -7.43
C GLU A 138 -12.24 -3.08 -8.20
N PHE A 139 -11.75 -2.43 -9.25
CA PHE A 139 -12.54 -1.50 -10.06
C PHE A 139 -13.20 -2.17 -11.27
N GLY A 140 -12.84 -3.43 -11.56
CA GLY A 140 -13.47 -4.22 -12.60
C GLY A 140 -14.86 -4.72 -12.19
N PRO A 141 -15.90 -4.56 -13.04
CA PRO A 141 -17.23 -5.01 -12.67
C PRO A 141 -17.31 -6.56 -12.64
N ILE A 142 -17.90 -7.08 -11.57
CA ILE A 142 -18.36 -8.46 -11.46
C ILE A 142 -19.88 -8.40 -11.56
N GLU A 143 -20.44 -9.09 -12.59
CA GLU A 143 -21.87 -8.96 -12.92
C GLU A 143 -22.24 -7.49 -13.21
N ARG A 144 -22.79 -6.76 -12.24
CA ARG A 144 -23.18 -5.35 -12.37
C ARG A 144 -22.67 -4.49 -11.19
N GLU A 145 -21.89 -5.06 -10.29
CA GLU A 145 -21.35 -4.39 -9.12
C GLU A 145 -19.84 -4.23 -9.24
N ILE A 146 -19.32 -3.19 -8.63
CA ILE A 146 -17.88 -2.90 -8.56
C ILE A 146 -17.37 -3.33 -7.18
N PRO A 147 -16.42 -4.25 -7.08
CA PRO A 147 -15.89 -4.70 -5.79
C PRO A 147 -15.42 -3.56 -4.88
N PHE A 148 -14.79 -2.52 -5.43
CA PHE A 148 -14.35 -1.38 -4.63
C PHE A 148 -15.51 -0.64 -3.93
N GLU A 149 -16.68 -0.55 -4.57
CA GLU A 149 -17.87 0.02 -3.94
C GLU A 149 -18.38 -0.87 -2.80
N ILE A 150 -18.31 -2.21 -2.96
CA ILE A 150 -18.64 -3.14 -1.87
C ILE A 150 -17.70 -2.94 -0.67
N LEU A 151 -16.39 -2.75 -0.92
CA LEU A 151 -15.43 -2.46 0.15
C LEU A 151 -15.78 -1.14 0.88
N ILE A 152 -16.13 -0.08 0.14
CA ILE A 152 -16.54 1.20 0.74
C ILE A 152 -17.77 1.02 1.62
N ASP A 153 -18.77 0.29 1.14
CA ASP A 153 -20.05 0.15 1.83
C ASP A 153 -19.98 -0.79 3.06
N ARG A 154 -19.16 -1.85 2.97
CA ARG A 154 -19.16 -2.92 3.99
C ARG A 154 -18.04 -2.83 5.02
N PHE A 155 -16.93 -2.17 4.73
CA PHE A 155 -15.91 -1.96 5.76
C PHE A 155 -16.44 -1.05 6.87
N ASP A 156 -16.33 -1.49 8.12
CA ASP A 156 -16.51 -0.60 9.27
C ASP A 156 -15.39 0.45 9.27
N PRO A 157 -15.72 1.74 9.12
CA PRO A 157 -14.73 2.83 9.04
C PRO A 157 -13.85 2.98 10.27
N LYS A 158 -14.25 2.37 11.39
CA LYS A 158 -13.47 2.39 12.63
C LYS A 158 -12.51 1.21 12.73
N MET A 159 -12.68 0.18 11.90
CA MET A 159 -11.90 -1.05 11.94
C MET A 159 -10.96 -1.15 10.74
N VAL A 160 -11.45 -0.86 9.53
CA VAL A 160 -10.68 -0.95 8.29
C VAL A 160 -10.71 0.39 7.56
N GLN A 161 -9.51 0.92 7.29
CA GLN A 161 -9.32 2.08 6.43
C GLN A 161 -8.70 1.64 5.10
N PHE A 162 -8.64 2.55 4.14
CA PHE A 162 -7.96 2.30 2.88
C PHE A 162 -6.51 2.79 2.95
N GLU A 163 -5.61 2.00 2.41
CA GLU A 163 -4.38 2.49 1.83
C GLU A 163 -4.65 2.69 0.35
N LEU A 164 -5.09 3.90 -0.01
CA LEU A 164 -5.49 4.18 -1.38
C LEU A 164 -4.26 4.29 -2.28
N ASP A 165 -4.16 3.39 -3.25
CA ASP A 165 -3.20 3.49 -4.34
C ASP A 165 -3.80 4.26 -5.51
N VAL A 166 -3.25 5.44 -5.77
CA VAL A 166 -3.76 6.38 -6.77
C VAL A 166 -3.47 5.95 -8.21
N PHE A 167 -2.38 5.20 -8.44
CA PHE A 167 -2.04 4.64 -9.74
C PHE A 167 -3.02 3.53 -10.11
N TRP A 168 -3.22 2.57 -9.22
CA TRP A 168 -4.10 1.45 -9.46
C TRP A 168 -5.56 1.89 -9.61
N ALA A 169 -6.01 2.89 -8.86
CA ALA A 169 -7.32 3.51 -9.09
C ALA A 169 -7.42 4.11 -10.49
N SER A 170 -6.38 4.82 -10.95
CA SER A 170 -6.32 5.38 -12.30
C SER A 170 -6.26 4.32 -13.41
N ILE A 171 -5.55 3.20 -13.18
CA ILE A 171 -5.55 2.04 -14.08
C ILE A 171 -6.92 1.37 -14.13
N GLY A 172 -7.62 1.33 -13.00
CA GLY A 172 -9.01 0.85 -12.89
C GLY A 172 -10.06 1.79 -13.49
N GLY A 173 -9.63 2.93 -14.05
CA GLY A 173 -10.55 3.86 -14.75
C GLY A 173 -11.22 4.91 -13.86
N TYR A 174 -10.82 5.01 -12.59
CA TYR A 174 -11.29 6.05 -11.68
C TYR A 174 -10.37 7.28 -11.75
N ASP A 175 -10.95 8.45 -11.56
CA ASP A 175 -10.18 9.68 -11.34
C ASP A 175 -9.62 9.65 -9.90
N PRO A 176 -8.29 9.61 -9.72
CA PRO A 176 -7.70 9.49 -8.39
C PRO A 176 -7.99 10.67 -7.46
N VAL A 177 -8.13 11.89 -8.02
CA VAL A 177 -8.46 13.09 -7.24
C VAL A 177 -9.88 12.98 -6.70
N GLN A 178 -10.85 12.70 -7.59
CA GLN A 178 -12.26 12.57 -7.19
C GLN A 178 -12.46 11.40 -6.21
N LEU A 179 -11.76 10.28 -6.42
CA LEU A 179 -11.84 9.16 -5.51
C LEU A 179 -11.26 9.51 -4.14
N THR A 180 -10.09 10.16 -4.10
CA THR A 180 -9.47 10.61 -2.85
C THR A 180 -10.40 11.57 -2.09
N GLU A 181 -11.02 12.53 -2.76
CA GLU A 181 -12.00 13.44 -2.13
C GLU A 181 -13.22 12.69 -1.59
N ARG A 182 -13.75 11.75 -2.36
CA ARG A 182 -14.97 10.99 -2.00
C ARG A 182 -14.80 10.15 -0.75
N ILE A 183 -13.64 9.53 -0.56
CA ILE A 183 -13.41 8.61 0.56
C ILE A 183 -12.39 9.14 1.57
N VAL A 184 -12.11 10.44 1.59
CA VAL A 184 -11.02 11.04 2.37
C VAL A 184 -11.05 10.67 3.85
N ASP A 185 -12.22 10.56 4.45
CA ASP A 185 -12.41 10.18 5.86
C ASP A 185 -12.19 8.67 6.12
N ARG A 186 -11.98 7.90 5.04
CA ARG A 186 -11.75 6.45 5.06
C ARG A 186 -10.30 6.08 4.74
N ILE A 187 -9.46 7.08 4.42
CA ILE A 187 -8.05 6.87 4.02
C ILE A 187 -7.16 6.96 5.25
N GLY A 188 -6.49 5.85 5.57
CA GLY A 188 -5.43 5.80 6.58
C GLY A 188 -4.05 6.09 6.01
N LEU A 189 -3.80 5.58 4.82
CA LEU A 189 -2.52 5.63 4.10
C LEU A 189 -2.75 5.94 2.63
N LEU A 190 -1.72 6.45 1.94
CA LEU A 190 -1.71 6.65 0.50
C LEU A 190 -0.46 6.01 -0.12
N HIS A 191 -0.64 5.29 -1.22
CA HIS A 191 0.43 4.98 -2.15
C HIS A 191 0.43 5.96 -3.31
N LEU A 192 1.57 6.63 -3.47
CA LEU A 192 1.80 7.59 -4.54
C LEU A 192 2.63 6.92 -5.63
N LYS A 193 2.00 6.72 -6.77
CA LYS A 193 2.59 6.23 -8.02
C LYS A 193 2.09 7.10 -9.15
N ASP A 194 2.86 7.23 -10.22
CA ASP A 194 2.45 7.99 -11.40
C ASP A 194 2.27 7.09 -12.62
N LYS A 195 1.46 7.53 -13.56
CA LYS A 195 0.99 6.74 -14.68
C LYS A 195 1.35 7.37 -16.02
N LEU A 196 1.86 6.56 -16.95
CA LEU A 196 2.07 6.99 -18.32
C LEU A 196 0.74 7.43 -18.96
N VAL A 197 0.77 8.58 -19.64
CA VAL A 197 -0.34 9.05 -20.47
C VAL A 197 -0.77 7.94 -21.47
N GLU A 198 -2.04 7.91 -21.83
CA GLU A 198 -2.63 6.94 -22.77
C GLU A 198 -2.59 5.46 -22.32
N THR A 199 -2.23 5.17 -21.07
CA THR A 199 -2.39 3.82 -20.54
C THR A 199 -3.88 3.51 -20.42
N PRO A 200 -4.39 2.49 -21.10
CA PRO A 200 -5.81 2.15 -21.08
C PRO A 200 -6.26 1.65 -19.71
N VAL A 201 -7.58 1.55 -19.51
CA VAL A 201 -8.15 0.88 -18.35
C VAL A 201 -7.85 -0.62 -18.42
N ILE A 202 -7.26 -1.17 -17.36
CA ILE A 202 -6.86 -2.58 -17.26
C ILE A 202 -7.22 -3.09 -15.86
N PHE A 203 -8.19 -3.99 -15.77
CA PHE A 203 -8.59 -4.58 -14.49
C PHE A 203 -7.73 -5.78 -14.06
N ASP A 204 -7.03 -6.41 -14.98
CA ASP A 204 -6.07 -7.48 -14.66
C ASP A 204 -4.69 -6.86 -14.44
N GLU A 205 -4.30 -6.71 -13.17
CA GLU A 205 -3.05 -6.08 -12.76
C GLU A 205 -1.81 -6.72 -13.41
N GLY A 206 -1.86 -8.04 -13.64
CA GLY A 206 -0.79 -8.78 -14.31
C GLY A 206 -0.63 -8.46 -15.80
N LYS A 207 -1.56 -7.71 -16.40
CA LYS A 207 -1.50 -7.26 -17.79
C LYS A 207 -1.10 -5.80 -17.96
N VAL A 208 -0.91 -5.09 -16.85
CA VAL A 208 -0.44 -3.70 -16.92
C VAL A 208 1.02 -3.69 -17.40
N PRO A 209 1.32 -3.00 -18.52
CA PRO A 209 2.68 -3.01 -19.06
C PRO A 209 3.62 -2.25 -18.13
N GLU A 210 4.86 -2.75 -17.97
CA GLU A 210 5.89 -2.13 -17.12
C GLU A 210 6.10 -0.63 -17.42
N LYS A 211 6.02 -0.24 -18.69
CA LYS A 211 6.15 1.16 -19.10
C LYS A 211 5.04 2.09 -18.60
N ALA A 212 3.92 1.51 -18.10
CA ALA A 212 2.82 2.30 -17.53
C ALA A 212 3.22 2.98 -16.21
N PHE A 213 4.15 2.38 -15.47
CA PHE A 213 4.65 2.94 -14.21
C PHE A 213 5.65 4.06 -14.50
N LYS A 214 5.44 5.21 -13.84
CA LYS A 214 6.29 6.39 -13.96
C LYS A 214 6.73 6.88 -12.59
N GLU A 215 7.90 7.48 -12.57
CA GLU A 215 8.37 8.27 -11.44
C GLU A 215 7.39 9.41 -11.19
N LEU A 216 7.22 9.79 -9.93
CA LEU A 216 6.33 10.88 -9.56
C LEU A 216 6.69 12.16 -10.32
N GLY A 217 5.68 12.77 -10.93
CA GLY A 217 5.82 13.96 -11.76
C GLY A 217 6.16 13.70 -13.23
N ASN A 218 6.43 12.45 -13.62
CA ASN A 218 6.71 12.06 -15.01
C ASN A 218 5.49 11.44 -15.72
N GLY A 219 4.33 11.43 -15.04
CA GLY A 219 3.08 10.88 -15.57
C GLY A 219 1.94 11.90 -15.60
N VAL A 220 0.72 11.39 -15.41
CA VAL A 220 -0.52 12.19 -15.56
C VAL A 220 -1.39 12.24 -14.30
N VAL A 221 -0.98 11.62 -13.20
CA VAL A 221 -1.71 11.68 -11.94
C VAL A 221 -1.52 13.07 -11.32
N ASP A 222 -2.60 13.75 -10.96
CA ASP A 222 -2.52 15.05 -10.27
C ASP A 222 -2.14 14.88 -8.79
N LEU A 223 -0.88 14.45 -8.59
CA LEU A 223 -0.29 14.24 -7.26
C LEU A 223 -0.34 15.50 -6.39
N PRO A 224 -0.06 16.72 -6.90
CA PRO A 224 -0.15 17.93 -6.08
C PRO A 224 -1.53 18.16 -5.46
N THR A 225 -2.60 17.88 -6.19
CA THR A 225 -3.97 18.01 -5.66
C THR A 225 -4.27 16.93 -4.63
N ILE A 226 -3.89 15.67 -4.90
CA ILE A 226 -4.06 14.55 -3.96
C ILE A 226 -3.33 14.84 -2.64
N ILE A 227 -2.08 15.32 -2.71
CA ILE A 227 -1.29 15.65 -1.53
C ILE A 227 -1.94 16.78 -0.71
N LYS A 228 -2.48 17.81 -1.37
CA LYS A 228 -3.22 18.87 -0.66
C LYS A 228 -4.47 18.35 0.05
N ILE A 229 -5.19 17.43 -0.57
CA ILE A 229 -6.35 16.76 0.06
C ILE A 229 -5.88 15.98 1.30
N ALA A 230 -4.82 15.19 1.16
CA ALA A 230 -4.24 14.40 2.23
C ALA A 230 -3.78 15.26 3.42
N GLU A 231 -3.08 16.36 3.15
CA GLU A 231 -2.63 17.32 4.17
C GLU A 231 -3.81 17.96 4.92
N LYS A 232 -4.85 18.39 4.18
CA LYS A 232 -6.07 18.98 4.76
C LYS A 232 -6.80 17.98 5.65
N ALA A 233 -6.86 16.72 5.24
CA ALA A 233 -7.47 15.62 5.97
C ALA A 233 -6.58 15.08 7.10
N LYS A 234 -5.31 15.53 7.19
CA LYS A 234 -4.31 15.08 8.16
C LYS A 234 -3.96 13.59 8.02
N ILE A 235 -3.99 13.07 6.80
CA ILE A 235 -3.45 11.74 6.50
C ILE A 235 -1.95 11.78 6.77
N LYS A 236 -1.48 10.93 7.69
CA LYS A 236 -0.12 11.06 8.23
C LYS A 236 0.96 10.53 7.30
N TYR A 237 0.63 9.49 6.52
CA TYR A 237 1.64 8.74 5.79
C TYR A 237 1.23 8.57 4.34
N CYS A 238 2.13 8.99 3.45
CA CYS A 238 2.07 8.74 2.03
C CYS A 238 3.38 8.05 1.64
N PHE A 239 3.29 6.92 0.97
CA PHE A 239 4.44 6.16 0.54
C PHE A 239 4.60 6.25 -0.97
N VAL A 240 5.81 6.60 -1.41
CA VAL A 240 6.19 6.49 -2.82
C VAL A 240 6.35 5.02 -3.16
N GLU A 241 5.80 4.58 -4.28
CA GLU A 241 6.03 3.24 -4.78
C GLU A 241 6.18 3.22 -6.32
N GLN A 242 7.00 2.28 -6.80
CA GLN A 242 7.24 2.03 -8.21
C GLN A 242 7.41 0.52 -8.42
N ASP A 243 6.41 -0.16 -8.99
CA ASP A 243 6.44 -1.62 -9.08
C ASP A 243 7.45 -2.13 -10.12
N HIS A 244 7.64 -1.37 -11.18
CA HIS A 244 8.55 -1.69 -12.27
C HIS A 244 9.46 -0.52 -12.62
N SER A 245 10.76 -0.76 -12.61
CA SER A 245 11.79 0.17 -13.08
C SER A 245 13.01 -0.60 -13.55
N PRO A 246 13.66 -0.17 -14.64
CA PRO A 246 14.95 -0.71 -15.04
C PRO A 246 16.08 -0.31 -14.09
N ASP A 247 15.92 0.77 -13.33
CA ASP A 247 16.86 1.26 -12.31
C ASP A 247 16.07 1.76 -11.08
N PRO A 248 15.68 0.84 -10.15
CA PRO A 248 14.83 1.18 -9.02
C PRO A 248 15.37 2.31 -8.13
N LEU A 249 16.67 2.31 -7.82
CA LEU A 249 17.25 3.35 -6.96
C LEU A 249 17.24 4.74 -7.62
N LYS A 250 17.42 4.79 -8.93
CA LYS A 250 17.28 6.04 -9.69
C LYS A 250 15.83 6.51 -9.69
N SER A 251 14.88 5.63 -9.98
CA SER A 251 13.45 5.98 -10.03
C SER A 251 12.93 6.52 -8.69
N VAL A 252 13.29 5.88 -7.59
CA VAL A 252 12.85 6.36 -6.27
C VAL A 252 13.54 7.65 -5.85
N ARG A 253 14.76 7.91 -6.35
CA ARG A 253 15.44 9.21 -6.19
C ARG A 253 14.69 10.31 -6.93
N GLU A 254 14.37 10.13 -8.21
CA GLU A 254 13.61 11.09 -9.00
C GLU A 254 12.27 11.41 -8.35
N SER A 255 11.58 10.38 -7.85
CA SER A 255 10.28 10.53 -7.18
C SER A 255 10.39 11.34 -5.88
N VAL A 256 11.41 11.12 -5.03
CA VAL A 256 11.54 11.91 -3.81
C VAL A 256 11.99 13.34 -4.10
N GLU A 257 12.83 13.55 -5.09
CA GLU A 257 13.24 14.90 -5.54
C GLU A 257 12.03 15.70 -6.05
N TYR A 258 11.12 15.08 -6.80
CA TYR A 258 9.86 15.70 -7.18
C TYR A 258 9.02 16.08 -5.94
N MET A 259 8.84 15.17 -4.99
CA MET A 259 8.10 15.43 -3.76
C MET A 259 8.68 16.61 -2.96
N GLN A 260 10.01 16.72 -2.89
CA GLN A 260 10.68 17.80 -2.20
C GLN A 260 10.52 19.19 -2.87
N GLN A 261 10.20 19.21 -4.18
CA GLN A 261 9.95 20.44 -4.92
C GLN A 261 8.50 20.93 -4.79
N LEU A 262 7.58 20.06 -4.35
CA LEU A 262 6.20 20.48 -4.15
C LEU A 262 6.12 21.54 -3.04
N PRO A 263 5.35 22.62 -3.25
CA PRO A 263 5.21 23.66 -2.24
C PRO A 263 4.59 23.04 -0.98
N ALA A 264 5.34 23.07 0.12
CA ALA A 264 4.77 22.70 1.42
C ALA A 264 3.54 23.57 1.68
N SER A 265 2.43 22.96 2.04
CA SER A 265 1.27 23.74 2.47
C SER A 265 1.69 24.56 3.66
N ARG A 266 1.67 25.91 3.52
CA ARG A 266 2.07 26.81 4.60
C ARG A 266 1.19 26.49 5.80
N LYS A 267 1.82 26.04 6.89
CA LYS A 267 1.14 25.96 8.19
C LYS A 267 0.62 27.37 8.50
N LYS A 268 -0.68 27.57 8.42
CA LYS A 268 -1.34 28.76 8.96
C LYS A 268 -1.59 28.55 10.44
#